data_218ea7d3f41db9519f3f461f9eed3235
#
_entry.id   218ea7d3f41db9519f3f461f9eed3235
#
_cell.length_a   1.000
_cell.length_b   1.000
_cell.length_c   1.000
_cell.angle_alpha   90.00
_cell.angle_beta   90.00
_cell.angle_gamma   90.00
#
_symmetry.space_group_name_H-M   'P 1'
#
loop_
_entity.id
_entity.type
_entity.pdbx_description
1 polymer ?
#
loop_
_entity_poly.entity_id
_entity_poly.type
_entity_poly.pdbx_seq_one_letter_code
_entity_poly.pdbx_strand_id
1 'polypeptide(L)'
;QGGDIIFEARGDLIIGSLISNGGNISLTGRTLNLVGNLNSGTGNVTIGSETNIFLGGNALSGCGVGFSNLCDMSIEQSELNRISGKKLTIGGNIGGFYNGDIFVNGVTLNSFSDGVGLNVDTHVSGSKGAIVFQADSSFSSLEAKAINGITLDANVDIATTTGALSLNADIDNAIDSIDPNDKIIFTSGATLTSAESIDLSALTGGISAAGDLTVNAPSNITMTGNLTSAGDVALTANSGINLNGGISTSSGSLNINANSSILTLNGNTTLSST
;
A
#
# COMPACT_ATOMS: atom_id res chain seq x y z
N GLN A 1 8.06 17.29 25.59
CA GLN A 1 7.42 17.10 24.29
C GLN A 1 8.30 17.77 23.24
N GLY A 2 8.72 17.04 22.22
CA GLY A 2 9.43 17.60 21.07
C GLY A 2 8.49 18.39 20.16
N GLY A 3 9.03 19.40 19.47
CA GLY A 3 8.30 20.12 18.44
C GLY A 3 8.30 19.34 17.11
N ASP A 4 7.33 19.64 16.26
CA ASP A 4 7.30 19.09 14.91
C ASP A 4 8.47 19.64 14.07
N ILE A 5 9.00 18.81 13.19
CA ILE A 5 10.05 19.17 12.25
C ILE A 5 9.47 19.03 10.85
N ILE A 6 9.48 20.12 10.08
CA ILE A 6 8.96 20.15 8.71
C ILE A 6 10.07 20.67 7.78
N PHE A 7 10.39 19.86 6.77
CA PHE A 7 11.27 20.24 5.67
C PHE A 7 10.53 20.10 4.35
N GLU A 8 10.44 21.19 3.62
CA GLU A 8 9.83 21.23 2.29
C GLU A 8 10.82 21.83 1.30
N ALA A 9 11.12 21.11 0.24
CA ALA A 9 12.02 21.55 -0.81
C ALA A 9 11.47 21.12 -2.18
N ARG A 10 11.61 21.99 -3.17
CA ARG A 10 11.34 21.64 -4.59
C ARG A 10 12.54 20.95 -5.27
N GLY A 11 13.47 20.50 -4.50
CA GLY A 11 14.70 19.85 -4.95
C GLY A 11 15.06 18.64 -4.10
N ASP A 12 16.35 18.34 -4.10
CA ASP A 12 16.89 17.19 -3.39
C ASP A 12 16.99 17.50 -1.89
N LEU A 13 16.56 16.54 -1.07
CA LEU A 13 16.75 16.56 0.38
C LEU A 13 17.88 15.62 0.76
N ILE A 14 18.91 16.14 1.42
CA ILE A 14 20.00 15.37 2.03
C ILE A 14 19.87 15.52 3.53
N ILE A 15 19.50 14.44 4.22
CA ILE A 15 19.24 14.46 5.65
C ILE A 15 20.32 13.68 6.39
N GLY A 16 21.06 14.36 7.27
CA GLY A 16 22.01 13.73 8.18
C GLY A 16 21.28 12.92 9.26
N SER A 17 20.94 13.58 10.35
CA SER A 17 20.10 12.95 11.39
C SER A 17 19.08 13.95 11.92
N LEU A 18 17.85 13.49 12.11
CA LEU A 18 16.74 14.27 12.68
C LEU A 18 16.11 13.54 13.84
N ILE A 19 15.97 14.23 14.97
CA ILE A 19 15.34 13.70 16.18
C ILE A 19 14.35 14.74 16.71
N SER A 20 13.05 14.44 16.71
CA SER A 20 12.02 15.36 17.20
C SER A 20 11.61 15.11 18.67
N ASN A 21 12.07 14.02 19.30
CA ASN A 21 11.72 13.67 20.68
C ASN A 21 10.21 13.62 20.97
N GLY A 22 9.44 13.06 20.04
CA GLY A 22 7.99 12.86 20.19
C GLY A 22 7.11 13.81 19.37
N GLY A 23 7.68 14.81 18.69
CA GLY A 23 7.00 15.57 17.66
C GLY A 23 7.00 14.81 16.32
N ASN A 24 6.15 15.23 15.37
CA ASN A 24 6.12 14.64 14.04
C ASN A 24 7.31 15.13 13.19
N ILE A 25 7.70 14.32 12.22
CA ILE A 25 8.67 14.70 11.20
C ILE A 25 8.00 14.61 9.84
N SER A 26 8.02 15.70 9.08
CA SER A 26 7.49 15.76 7.72
C SER A 26 8.59 16.19 6.76
N LEU A 27 8.86 15.37 5.77
CA LEU A 27 9.86 15.60 4.74
C LEU A 27 9.19 15.59 3.37
N THR A 28 9.35 16.66 2.62
CA THR A 28 8.86 16.74 1.24
C THR A 28 9.96 17.24 0.33
N GLY A 29 10.24 16.49 -0.72
CA GLY A 29 11.28 16.82 -1.69
C GLY A 29 11.11 16.02 -2.96
N ARG A 30 11.85 16.39 -4.00
CA ARG A 30 11.89 15.61 -5.25
C ARG A 30 12.64 14.30 -5.06
N THR A 31 13.76 14.34 -4.35
CA THR A 31 14.53 13.16 -3.95
C THR A 31 14.82 13.23 -2.45
N LEU A 32 15.08 12.09 -1.84
CA LEU A 32 15.51 11.97 -0.46
C LEU A 32 16.78 11.11 -0.40
N ASN A 33 17.82 11.65 0.24
CA ASN A 33 19.01 10.89 0.62
C ASN A 33 19.13 10.93 2.15
N LEU A 34 18.79 9.85 2.80
CA LEU A 34 18.85 9.72 4.24
C LEU A 34 20.19 9.13 4.68
N VAL A 35 21.14 9.98 4.98
CA VAL A 35 22.50 9.58 5.40
C VAL A 35 22.52 9.09 6.86
N GLY A 36 21.72 9.72 7.74
CA GLY A 36 21.65 9.39 9.15
C GLY A 36 20.28 8.86 9.59
N ASN A 37 20.01 8.87 10.87
CA ASN A 37 18.77 8.37 11.44
C ASN A 37 17.66 9.43 11.46
N LEU A 38 16.45 9.00 11.20
CA LEU A 38 15.22 9.77 11.33
C LEU A 38 14.41 9.18 12.49
N ASN A 39 14.26 9.92 13.59
CA ASN A 39 13.60 9.42 14.80
C ASN A 39 12.57 10.44 15.32
N SER A 40 11.31 10.13 15.18
CA SER A 40 10.21 10.92 15.74
C SER A 40 9.80 10.50 17.17
N GLY A 41 10.39 9.42 17.72
CA GLY A 41 10.01 8.88 19.02
C GLY A 41 8.54 8.39 19.00
N THR A 42 7.67 9.07 19.76
CA THR A 42 6.23 8.79 19.78
C THR A 42 5.44 9.57 18.72
N GLY A 43 6.11 10.38 17.89
CA GLY A 43 5.50 11.08 16.75
C GLY A 43 5.45 10.23 15.48
N ASN A 44 4.87 10.78 14.46
CA ASN A 44 4.77 10.16 13.14
C ASN A 44 5.87 10.69 12.21
N VAL A 45 6.21 9.89 11.22
CA VAL A 45 7.08 10.30 10.11
C VAL A 45 6.25 10.31 8.84
N THR A 46 6.31 11.41 8.09
CA THR A 46 5.66 11.55 6.80
C THR A 46 6.69 11.93 5.74
N ILE A 47 6.69 11.23 4.60
CA ILE A 47 7.59 11.48 3.49
C ILE A 47 6.77 11.63 2.22
N GLY A 48 6.91 12.77 1.54
CA GLY A 48 6.23 13.06 0.29
C GLY A 48 7.17 13.50 -0.83
N SER A 49 6.68 13.41 -2.06
CA SER A 49 7.40 13.81 -3.27
C SER A 49 6.44 14.46 -4.27
N GLU A 50 6.98 15.22 -5.23
CA GLU A 50 6.24 15.66 -6.43
C GLU A 50 6.40 14.68 -7.62
N THR A 51 7.09 13.57 -7.41
CA THR A 51 7.40 12.56 -8.43
C THR A 51 6.95 11.18 -7.97
N ASN A 52 7.19 10.15 -8.77
CA ASN A 52 6.99 8.78 -8.30
C ASN A 52 7.91 8.47 -7.12
N ILE A 53 7.47 7.53 -6.28
CA ILE A 53 8.22 7.08 -5.11
C ILE A 53 8.53 5.59 -5.26
N PHE A 54 9.81 5.24 -5.15
CA PHE A 54 10.31 3.86 -5.18
C PHE A 54 10.78 3.46 -3.79
N LEU A 55 10.23 2.39 -3.24
CA LEU A 55 10.55 1.88 -1.91
C LEU A 55 11.23 0.51 -2.01
N GLY A 56 12.34 0.33 -1.31
CA GLY A 56 12.97 -0.95 -1.03
C GLY A 56 13.93 -1.50 -2.09
N GLY A 57 13.71 -1.32 -3.35
CA GLY A 57 14.56 -1.84 -4.42
C GLY A 57 15.78 -0.96 -4.70
N ASN A 58 16.69 -1.46 -5.53
CA ASN A 58 17.77 -0.63 -6.03
C ASN A 58 17.19 0.57 -6.77
N ALA A 59 17.61 1.75 -6.36
CA ALA A 59 17.33 2.98 -7.10
C ALA A 59 17.57 2.73 -8.59
N LEU A 60 16.66 3.23 -9.43
CA LEU A 60 16.88 3.21 -10.87
C LEU A 60 18.25 3.77 -11.14
N SER A 61 19.16 2.92 -11.62
CA SER A 61 20.53 3.30 -11.94
C SER A 61 20.49 4.39 -13.01
N GLY A 62 20.76 5.63 -12.63
CA GLY A 62 20.72 6.78 -13.53
C GLY A 62 20.44 8.12 -12.85
N CYS A 63 19.93 8.12 -11.63
CA CYS A 63 19.69 9.33 -10.87
C CYS A 63 20.85 9.61 -9.91
N GLY A 64 21.98 10.04 -10.45
CA GLY A 64 23.11 10.54 -9.65
C GLY A 64 22.89 11.99 -9.22
N VAL A 65 23.50 12.37 -8.11
CA VAL A 65 23.55 13.76 -7.63
C VAL A 65 24.02 14.65 -8.79
N GLY A 66 23.12 15.49 -9.31
CA GLY A 66 23.45 16.44 -10.38
C GLY A 66 22.61 16.35 -11.66
N PHE A 67 21.73 15.37 -11.81
CA PHE A 67 20.79 15.32 -12.94
C PHE A 67 19.46 15.96 -12.56
N SER A 68 19.32 17.22 -12.91
CA SER A 68 18.10 18.01 -12.76
C SER A 68 16.98 17.46 -13.66
N ASN A 69 15.81 17.37 -13.14
CA ASN A 69 14.48 17.38 -13.76
C ASN A 69 13.78 16.06 -14.11
N LEU A 70 14.33 14.86 -13.89
CA LEU A 70 13.67 13.61 -14.29
C LEU A 70 13.80 12.46 -13.27
N CYS A 71 14.31 12.70 -12.07
CA CYS A 71 14.50 11.63 -11.10
C CYS A 71 13.34 11.53 -10.12
N ASP A 72 12.78 10.35 -10.05
CA ASP A 72 11.80 9.96 -9.04
C ASP A 72 12.47 9.81 -7.66
N MET A 73 11.71 9.93 -6.58
CA MET A 73 12.20 9.67 -5.24
C MET A 73 12.46 8.18 -5.06
N SER A 74 13.65 7.81 -4.61
CA SER A 74 13.98 6.44 -4.23
C SER A 74 14.39 6.41 -2.76
N ILE A 75 13.81 5.48 -1.99
CA ILE A 75 14.15 5.23 -0.58
C ILE A 75 14.48 3.75 -0.47
N GLU A 76 15.77 3.45 -0.35
CA GLU A 76 16.25 2.08 -0.24
C GLU A 76 15.86 1.43 1.09
N GLN A 77 15.84 0.09 1.15
CA GLN A 77 15.59 -0.63 2.42
C GLN A 77 16.58 -0.22 3.52
N SER A 78 17.83 0.07 3.16
CA SER A 78 18.85 0.55 4.09
C SER A 78 18.53 1.91 4.71
N GLU A 79 17.83 2.78 3.98
CA GLU A 79 17.35 4.09 4.44
C GLU A 79 16.06 3.93 5.25
N LEU A 80 15.13 3.10 4.80
CA LEU A 80 13.90 2.75 5.53
C LEU A 80 14.23 2.19 6.92
N ASN A 81 15.28 1.41 7.06
CA ASN A 81 15.74 0.86 8.35
C ASN A 81 16.30 1.93 9.31
N ARG A 82 16.59 3.15 8.85
CA ARG A 82 17.02 4.28 9.69
C ARG A 82 15.86 5.14 10.16
N ILE A 83 14.64 4.84 9.70
CA ILE A 83 13.43 5.59 10.08
C ILE A 83 12.77 4.88 11.26
N SER A 84 12.46 5.65 12.29
CA SER A 84 11.74 5.16 13.48
C SER A 84 10.71 6.19 13.97
N GLY A 85 9.59 5.69 14.44
CA GLY A 85 8.46 6.51 14.91
C GLY A 85 7.24 5.64 15.18
N LYS A 86 6.13 6.29 15.46
CA LYS A 86 4.88 5.61 15.74
C LYS A 86 4.21 5.10 14.46
N LYS A 87 4.08 5.95 13.45
CA LYS A 87 3.56 5.63 12.11
C LYS A 87 4.50 6.21 11.06
N LEU A 88 4.70 5.46 9.97
CA LEU A 88 5.33 5.97 8.75
C LEU A 88 4.25 6.17 7.68
N THR A 89 4.19 7.35 7.10
CA THR A 89 3.33 7.62 5.94
C THR A 89 4.19 8.03 4.75
N ILE A 90 3.98 7.39 3.61
CA ILE A 90 4.65 7.67 2.35
C ILE A 90 3.62 8.16 1.35
N GLY A 91 3.89 9.30 0.71
CA GLY A 91 3.00 9.91 -0.26
C GLY A 91 1.83 10.68 0.36
N GLY A 92 0.83 10.98 -0.46
CA GLY A 92 -0.30 11.84 -0.13
C GLY A 92 -0.01 13.33 -0.39
N ASN A 93 -1.01 14.18 -0.13
CA ASN A 93 -0.86 15.62 -0.24
C ASN A 93 -0.15 16.17 1.00
N ILE A 94 1.09 16.58 0.85
CA ILE A 94 1.90 17.16 1.91
C ILE A 94 2.34 18.56 1.48
N GLY A 95 1.86 19.61 2.14
CA GLY A 95 2.24 20.99 1.83
C GLY A 95 1.85 21.46 0.42
N GLY A 96 0.85 20.81 -0.21
CA GLY A 96 0.47 21.07 -1.60
C GLY A 96 1.31 20.32 -2.63
N PHE A 97 2.16 19.42 -2.19
CA PHE A 97 2.91 18.48 -3.04
C PHE A 97 2.11 17.18 -3.16
N TYR A 98 1.95 16.71 -4.38
CA TYR A 98 1.22 15.50 -4.73
C TYR A 98 2.20 14.51 -5.36
N ASN A 99 2.29 13.32 -4.81
CA ASN A 99 3.16 12.29 -5.39
C ASN A 99 2.56 11.66 -6.65
N GLY A 100 3.43 11.10 -7.46
CA GLY A 100 3.07 10.19 -8.53
C GLY A 100 2.73 8.79 -8.01
N ASP A 101 3.00 7.79 -8.82
CA ASP A 101 2.83 6.39 -8.43
C ASP A 101 3.80 5.99 -7.30
N ILE A 102 3.41 5.02 -6.47
CA ILE A 102 4.29 4.41 -5.47
C ILE A 102 4.62 2.98 -5.92
N PHE A 103 5.91 2.68 -6.03
CA PHE A 103 6.44 1.35 -6.34
C PHE A 103 7.09 0.75 -5.10
N VAL A 104 6.66 -0.46 -4.71
CA VAL A 104 7.14 -1.16 -3.52
C VAL A 104 7.86 -2.43 -3.95
N ASN A 105 9.15 -2.50 -3.68
CA ASN A 105 9.99 -3.60 -4.13
C ASN A 105 10.74 -4.25 -2.96
N GLY A 106 10.15 -5.28 -2.37
CA GLY A 106 10.77 -6.08 -1.32
C GLY A 106 10.97 -5.35 0.01
N VAL A 107 9.95 -4.62 0.45
CA VAL A 107 10.03 -3.78 1.67
C VAL A 107 9.76 -4.59 2.93
N THR A 108 10.59 -4.37 3.96
CA THR A 108 10.37 -4.88 5.33
C THR A 108 10.31 -3.71 6.32
N LEU A 109 9.12 -3.41 6.83
CA LEU A 109 8.83 -2.29 7.73
C LEU A 109 7.98 -2.73 8.93
N ASN A 110 8.58 -3.51 9.84
CA ASN A 110 7.90 -4.15 10.97
C ASN A 110 8.06 -3.39 12.31
N SER A 111 8.67 -2.19 12.31
CA SER A 111 9.03 -1.47 13.53
C SER A 111 8.07 -0.34 13.94
N PHE A 112 7.04 -0.06 13.13
CA PHE A 112 6.11 1.04 13.40
C PHE A 112 4.87 0.52 14.15
N SER A 113 4.63 0.99 15.38
CA SER A 113 3.53 0.49 16.23
C SER A 113 2.14 0.75 15.64
N ASP A 114 1.96 1.86 14.94
CA ASP A 114 0.71 2.24 14.26
C ASP A 114 0.77 1.95 12.75
N GLY A 115 1.83 1.23 12.31
CA GLY A 115 1.96 0.72 10.96
C GLY A 115 2.49 1.70 9.92
N VAL A 116 2.26 1.32 8.66
CA VAL A 116 2.72 2.04 7.47
C VAL A 116 1.52 2.43 6.62
N GLY A 117 1.47 3.70 6.21
CA GLY A 117 0.53 4.22 5.23
C GLY A 117 1.23 4.49 3.89
N LEU A 118 0.66 4.00 2.79
CA LEU A 118 1.04 4.34 1.43
C LEU A 118 -0.15 5.06 0.80
N ASN A 119 0.02 6.32 0.42
CA ASN A 119 -1.09 7.13 -0.06
C ASN A 119 -0.80 7.76 -1.42
N VAL A 120 -1.69 7.54 -2.38
CA VAL A 120 -1.74 8.23 -3.65
C VAL A 120 -3.17 8.75 -3.82
N ASP A 121 -3.41 9.97 -3.37
CA ASP A 121 -4.75 10.57 -3.23
C ASP A 121 -5.08 11.59 -4.34
N THR A 122 -4.17 11.79 -5.28
CA THR A 122 -4.37 12.72 -6.40
C THR A 122 -3.58 12.31 -7.63
N HIS A 123 -4.01 12.82 -8.79
CA HIS A 123 -3.28 12.70 -10.03
C HIS A 123 -2.27 13.82 -10.20
N VAL A 124 -1.01 13.48 -10.38
CA VAL A 124 0.01 14.39 -10.91
C VAL A 124 0.11 14.19 -12.41
N SER A 125 0.29 15.26 -13.18
CA SER A 125 0.43 15.16 -14.62
C SER A 125 1.53 14.16 -15.00
N GLY A 126 1.15 13.06 -15.66
CA GLY A 126 2.04 11.99 -16.11
C GLY A 126 2.11 10.77 -15.17
N SER A 127 1.49 10.79 -14.00
CA SER A 127 1.31 9.62 -13.15
C SER A 127 -0.08 9.01 -13.32
N LYS A 128 -0.23 7.77 -12.87
CA LYS A 128 -1.52 7.07 -12.91
C LYS A 128 -2.28 7.15 -11.59
N GLY A 129 -1.65 7.61 -10.52
CA GLY A 129 -2.23 7.59 -9.17
C GLY A 129 -2.33 6.20 -8.57
N ALA A 130 -1.39 5.31 -8.88
CA ALA A 130 -1.41 3.90 -8.53
C ALA A 130 -0.36 3.52 -7.47
N ILE A 131 -0.58 2.38 -6.81
CA ILE A 131 0.43 1.70 -5.98
C ILE A 131 0.74 0.35 -6.62
N VAL A 132 2.04 0.05 -6.81
CA VAL A 132 2.49 -1.20 -7.44
C VAL A 132 3.45 -1.94 -6.50
N PHE A 133 3.06 -3.12 -6.06
CA PHE A 133 3.94 -4.02 -5.32
C PHE A 133 4.66 -4.94 -6.31
N GLN A 134 5.99 -4.85 -6.34
CA GLN A 134 6.85 -5.54 -7.32
C GLN A 134 7.58 -6.75 -6.73
N ALA A 135 7.62 -6.89 -5.41
CA ALA A 135 8.18 -8.02 -4.70
C ALA A 135 7.53 -8.18 -3.33
N ASP A 136 7.70 -9.38 -2.73
CA ASP A 136 7.17 -9.72 -1.41
C ASP A 136 7.53 -8.67 -0.39
N SER A 137 6.55 -8.25 0.39
CA SER A 137 6.72 -7.16 1.34
C SER A 137 6.06 -7.47 2.68
N SER A 138 6.70 -7.00 3.76
CA SER A 138 6.23 -7.22 5.13
C SER A 138 6.19 -5.92 5.93
N PHE A 139 5.09 -5.73 6.64
CA PHE A 139 4.83 -4.53 7.43
C PHE A 139 4.37 -4.88 8.85
N SER A 140 4.50 -3.97 9.80
CA SER A 140 3.81 -4.12 11.09
C SER A 140 2.29 -4.13 10.91
N SER A 141 1.74 -3.11 10.28
CA SER A 141 0.43 -3.07 9.62
C SER A 141 0.56 -2.25 8.35
N LEU A 142 -0.37 -2.41 7.41
CA LEU A 142 -0.34 -1.68 6.13
C LEU A 142 -1.71 -1.09 5.81
N GLU A 143 -1.71 0.20 5.50
CA GLU A 143 -2.83 0.90 4.88
C GLU A 143 -2.36 1.49 3.54
N ALA A 144 -2.71 0.86 2.43
CA ALA A 144 -2.40 1.34 1.08
C ALA A 144 -3.67 1.92 0.44
N LYS A 145 -3.60 3.18 0.01
CA LYS A 145 -4.70 3.94 -0.57
C LYS A 145 -4.28 4.54 -1.90
N ALA A 146 -4.99 4.22 -2.95
CA ALA A 146 -4.73 4.72 -4.30
C ALA A 146 -6.03 5.22 -4.95
N ILE A 147 -5.92 6.28 -5.73
CA ILE A 147 -7.05 6.81 -6.49
C ILE A 147 -7.26 6.01 -7.79
N ASN A 148 -6.23 5.41 -8.35
CA ASN A 148 -6.28 4.72 -9.64
C ASN A 148 -5.63 3.32 -9.59
N GLY A 149 -5.99 2.57 -8.57
CA GLY A 149 -5.68 1.15 -8.50
C GLY A 149 -4.45 0.76 -7.68
N ILE A 150 -4.47 -0.51 -7.27
CA ILE A 150 -3.36 -1.18 -6.61
C ILE A 150 -3.05 -2.45 -7.39
N THR A 151 -1.79 -2.62 -7.80
CA THR A 151 -1.34 -3.81 -8.55
C THR A 151 -0.30 -4.56 -7.72
N LEU A 152 -0.46 -5.88 -7.63
CA LEU A 152 0.57 -6.80 -7.19
C LEU A 152 1.11 -7.52 -8.44
N ASP A 153 2.41 -7.40 -8.69
CA ASP A 153 3.08 -8.09 -9.78
C ASP A 153 3.10 -9.62 -9.57
N ALA A 154 3.61 -10.36 -10.53
CA ALA A 154 3.54 -11.81 -10.52
C ALA A 154 4.20 -12.45 -9.29
N ASN A 155 3.43 -13.27 -8.57
CA ASN A 155 3.83 -14.01 -7.37
C ASN A 155 4.30 -13.11 -6.21
N VAL A 156 3.68 -11.93 -6.06
CA VAL A 156 3.97 -11.03 -4.95
C VAL A 156 3.03 -11.29 -3.79
N ASP A 157 3.61 -11.54 -2.61
CA ASP A 157 2.90 -11.74 -1.36
C ASP A 157 3.04 -10.51 -0.44
N ILE A 158 1.98 -10.19 0.30
CA ILE A 158 2.00 -9.13 1.32
C ILE A 158 1.64 -9.72 2.67
N ALA A 159 2.48 -9.42 3.67
CA ALA A 159 2.22 -9.83 5.04
C ALA A 159 2.23 -8.66 6.02
N THR A 160 1.37 -8.72 7.05
CA THR A 160 1.51 -7.87 8.25
C THR A 160 1.80 -8.71 9.46
N THR A 161 2.62 -8.19 10.39
CA THR A 161 3.16 -8.96 11.51
C THR A 161 2.49 -8.67 12.85
N THR A 162 1.83 -7.53 13.00
CA THR A 162 1.20 -7.11 14.27
C THR A 162 -0.20 -6.53 14.11
N GLY A 163 -0.54 -5.97 12.94
CA GLY A 163 -1.81 -5.30 12.73
C GLY A 163 -2.48 -5.65 11.40
N ALA A 164 -3.47 -4.87 11.03
CA ALA A 164 -4.30 -5.10 9.85
C ALA A 164 -3.58 -4.83 8.52
N LEU A 165 -4.09 -5.44 7.47
CA LEU A 165 -3.77 -5.17 6.07
C LEU A 165 -4.99 -4.54 5.39
N SER A 166 -4.85 -3.33 4.88
CA SER A 166 -5.89 -2.64 4.12
C SER A 166 -5.36 -2.17 2.76
N LEU A 167 -6.02 -2.59 1.70
CA LEU A 167 -5.77 -2.16 0.32
C LEU A 167 -7.04 -1.49 -0.20
N ASN A 168 -7.01 -0.18 -0.41
CA ASN A 168 -8.09 0.58 -1.03
C ASN A 168 -7.62 1.17 -2.35
N ALA A 169 -8.07 0.60 -3.45
CA ALA A 169 -7.66 0.94 -4.81
C ALA A 169 -8.57 1.96 -5.50
N ASP A 170 -9.56 2.50 -4.77
CA ASP A 170 -10.64 3.33 -5.30
C ASP A 170 -11.11 4.24 -4.16
N ILE A 171 -10.28 5.24 -3.80
CA ILE A 171 -10.54 6.06 -2.61
C ILE A 171 -11.63 7.11 -2.81
N ASP A 172 -11.91 7.49 -4.04
CA ASP A 172 -12.96 8.46 -4.35
C ASP A 172 -14.29 7.81 -4.71
N ASN A 173 -14.30 6.47 -4.91
CA ASN A 173 -15.46 5.66 -5.30
C ASN A 173 -16.13 6.18 -6.58
N ALA A 174 -15.36 6.71 -7.52
CA ALA A 174 -15.83 7.25 -8.78
C ALA A 174 -15.25 6.48 -9.97
N ILE A 175 -16.03 6.28 -11.00
CA ILE A 175 -15.53 5.82 -12.30
C ILE A 175 -15.45 7.03 -13.20
N ASP A 176 -14.26 7.47 -13.49
CA ASP A 176 -14.09 8.57 -14.44
C ASP A 176 -13.00 8.27 -15.50
N SER A 177 -12.77 9.24 -16.39
CA SER A 177 -11.77 9.07 -17.45
C SER A 177 -10.35 9.36 -16.99
N ILE A 178 -10.18 9.83 -15.76
CA ILE A 178 -8.90 10.23 -15.21
C ILE A 178 -8.25 9.04 -14.51
N ASP A 179 -9.06 8.19 -13.85
CA ASP A 179 -8.66 7.00 -13.08
C ASP A 179 -9.40 5.72 -13.51
N PRO A 180 -9.21 5.25 -14.74
CA PRO A 180 -9.99 4.13 -15.28
C PRO A 180 -9.63 2.76 -14.67
N ASN A 181 -8.67 2.70 -13.74
CA ASN A 181 -8.13 1.43 -13.22
C ASN A 181 -8.41 1.18 -11.74
N ASP A 182 -9.44 1.74 -11.15
CA ASP A 182 -9.86 1.63 -9.74
C ASP A 182 -9.95 0.21 -9.20
N LYS A 183 -8.95 -0.61 -9.49
CA LYS A 183 -8.92 -2.06 -9.25
C LYS A 183 -7.81 -2.46 -8.30
N ILE A 184 -8.07 -3.53 -7.54
CA ILE A 184 -6.98 -4.35 -7.02
C ILE A 184 -6.68 -5.44 -8.05
N ILE A 185 -5.46 -5.47 -8.56
CA ILE A 185 -5.03 -6.40 -9.61
C ILE A 185 -3.91 -7.29 -9.06
N PHE A 186 -4.15 -8.60 -9.05
CA PHE A 186 -3.13 -9.63 -8.86
C PHE A 186 -2.76 -10.19 -10.23
N THR A 187 -1.55 -9.91 -10.73
CA THR A 187 -1.17 -10.28 -12.10
C THR A 187 -0.81 -11.77 -12.24
N SER A 188 -0.74 -12.49 -11.12
CA SER A 188 -0.57 -13.94 -11.02
C SER A 188 -1.16 -14.43 -9.70
N GLY A 189 -0.70 -15.58 -9.17
CA GLY A 189 -1.03 -16.02 -7.82
C GLY A 189 -0.49 -15.07 -6.75
N ALA A 190 -1.22 -14.90 -5.65
CA ALA A 190 -0.80 -14.06 -4.53
C ALA A 190 -1.33 -14.59 -3.20
N THR A 191 -0.55 -14.36 -2.13
CA THR A 191 -0.97 -14.61 -0.75
C THR A 191 -0.97 -13.31 0.04
N LEU A 192 -2.11 -12.98 0.64
CA LEU A 192 -2.24 -11.90 1.60
C LEU A 192 -2.40 -12.50 3.00
N THR A 193 -1.50 -12.14 3.90
CA THR A 193 -1.56 -12.61 5.30
C THR A 193 -1.55 -11.43 6.24
N SER A 194 -2.46 -11.40 7.19
CA SER A 194 -2.51 -10.37 8.22
C SER A 194 -2.40 -10.97 9.62
N ALA A 195 -1.85 -10.21 10.55
CA ALA A 195 -1.87 -10.53 11.97
C ALA A 195 -3.21 -10.19 12.65
N GLU A 196 -4.04 -9.39 11.98
CA GLU A 196 -5.39 -9.02 12.47
C GLU A 196 -6.45 -9.22 11.37
N SER A 197 -6.91 -8.15 10.77
CA SER A 197 -7.94 -8.17 9.72
C SER A 197 -7.36 -7.83 8.35
N ILE A 198 -8.07 -8.25 7.30
CA ILE A 198 -7.81 -7.85 5.93
C ILE A 198 -9.03 -7.10 5.38
N ASP A 199 -8.78 -5.93 4.80
CA ASP A 199 -9.77 -5.16 4.07
C ASP A 199 -9.29 -4.90 2.64
N LEU A 200 -10.06 -5.37 1.66
CA LEU A 200 -9.81 -5.16 0.23
C LEU A 200 -10.97 -4.35 -0.35
N SER A 201 -10.71 -3.14 -0.78
CA SER A 201 -11.73 -2.22 -1.30
C SER A 201 -11.40 -1.73 -2.71
N ALA A 202 -12.29 -2.00 -3.64
CA ALA A 202 -12.29 -1.51 -5.02
C ALA A 202 -13.72 -1.49 -5.52
N LEU A 203 -14.51 -0.53 -5.02
CA LEU A 203 -15.98 -0.52 -5.18
C LEU A 203 -16.41 -0.46 -6.65
N THR A 204 -15.78 0.41 -7.43
CA THR A 204 -16.18 0.67 -8.82
C THR A 204 -15.45 -0.21 -9.81
N GLY A 205 -14.14 -0.44 -9.61
CA GLY A 205 -13.31 -1.23 -10.52
C GLY A 205 -13.29 -2.73 -10.24
N GLY A 206 -13.49 -3.12 -8.98
CA GLY A 206 -13.46 -4.50 -8.54
C GLY A 206 -12.04 -5.05 -8.29
N ILE A 207 -11.98 -6.34 -8.01
CA ILE A 207 -10.76 -7.09 -7.69
C ILE A 207 -10.56 -8.15 -8.77
N SER A 208 -9.35 -8.26 -9.31
CA SER A 208 -9.02 -9.20 -10.39
C SER A 208 -7.77 -10.00 -10.02
N ALA A 209 -7.86 -11.33 -10.09
CA ALA A 209 -6.72 -12.22 -9.91
C ALA A 209 -6.52 -13.07 -11.17
N ALA A 210 -5.32 -13.01 -11.76
CA ALA A 210 -4.98 -13.82 -12.94
C ALA A 210 -4.49 -15.24 -12.56
N GLY A 211 -4.39 -15.55 -11.29
CA GLY A 211 -4.03 -16.86 -10.74
C GLY A 211 -4.71 -17.09 -9.40
N ASP A 212 -4.14 -17.99 -8.59
CA ASP A 212 -4.67 -18.34 -7.28
C ASP A 212 -4.57 -17.16 -6.30
N LEU A 213 -5.62 -16.91 -5.55
CA LEU A 213 -5.65 -15.88 -4.51
C LEU A 213 -5.93 -16.51 -3.14
N THR A 214 -4.97 -16.38 -2.24
CA THR A 214 -5.12 -16.80 -0.85
C THR A 214 -5.16 -15.58 0.08
N VAL A 215 -6.18 -15.47 0.91
CA VAL A 215 -6.37 -14.38 1.88
C VAL A 215 -6.59 -14.96 3.26
N ASN A 216 -5.64 -14.70 4.18
CA ASN A 216 -5.63 -15.27 5.52
C ASN A 216 -5.61 -14.18 6.60
N ALA A 217 -6.61 -14.16 7.46
CA ALA A 217 -6.69 -13.24 8.60
C ALA A 217 -7.17 -13.96 9.87
N PRO A 218 -6.53 -13.78 11.04
CA PRO A 218 -7.02 -14.34 12.30
C PRO A 218 -8.28 -13.63 12.83
N SER A 219 -8.56 -12.42 12.35
CA SER A 219 -9.81 -11.69 12.66
C SER A 219 -10.77 -11.75 11.48
N ASN A 220 -11.07 -10.62 10.86
CA ASN A 220 -12.07 -10.52 9.81
C ASN A 220 -11.42 -10.34 8.43
N ILE A 221 -12.13 -10.81 7.39
CA ILE A 221 -11.88 -10.40 6.01
C ILE A 221 -13.09 -9.59 5.55
N THR A 222 -12.86 -8.39 5.03
CA THR A 222 -13.86 -7.59 4.34
C THR A 222 -13.42 -7.39 2.89
N MET A 223 -14.33 -7.63 1.95
CA MET A 223 -14.10 -7.37 0.53
C MET A 223 -15.23 -6.51 -0.01
N THR A 224 -14.86 -5.38 -0.62
CA THR A 224 -15.78 -4.44 -1.26
C THR A 224 -15.45 -4.34 -2.73
N GLY A 225 -16.44 -4.62 -3.59
CA GLY A 225 -16.28 -4.79 -5.03
C GLY A 225 -16.30 -6.26 -5.46
N ASN A 226 -16.56 -6.50 -6.74
CA ASN A 226 -16.60 -7.85 -7.29
C ASN A 226 -15.19 -8.43 -7.45
N LEU A 227 -14.99 -9.68 -7.04
CA LEU A 227 -13.78 -10.43 -7.30
C LEU A 227 -13.97 -11.36 -8.49
N THR A 228 -13.07 -11.27 -9.47
CA THR A 228 -12.93 -12.24 -10.54
C THR A 228 -11.56 -12.89 -10.49
N SER A 229 -11.50 -14.23 -10.53
CA SER A 229 -10.24 -14.97 -10.50
C SER A 229 -10.15 -15.97 -11.65
N ALA A 230 -8.96 -16.12 -12.24
CA ALA A 230 -8.66 -17.19 -13.18
C ALA A 230 -8.26 -18.50 -12.48
N GLY A 231 -7.80 -18.44 -11.23
CA GLY A 231 -7.39 -19.59 -10.42
C GLY A 231 -8.29 -19.82 -9.20
N ASP A 232 -7.76 -20.59 -8.25
CA ASP A 232 -8.43 -20.87 -6.97
C ASP A 232 -8.54 -19.61 -6.12
N VAL A 233 -9.62 -19.49 -5.36
CA VAL A 233 -9.80 -18.45 -4.34
C VAL A 233 -9.98 -19.10 -2.98
N ALA A 234 -9.10 -18.81 -2.04
CA ALA A 234 -9.17 -19.26 -0.66
C ALA A 234 -9.23 -18.07 0.31
N LEU A 235 -10.36 -17.91 1.00
CA LEU A 235 -10.55 -16.91 2.05
C LEU A 235 -10.66 -17.61 3.39
N THR A 236 -9.77 -17.32 4.34
CA THR A 236 -9.78 -17.91 5.68
C THR A 236 -9.76 -16.83 6.76
N ALA A 237 -10.79 -16.81 7.61
CA ALA A 237 -10.86 -15.89 8.74
C ALA A 237 -11.40 -16.60 9.99
N ASN A 238 -11.01 -16.14 11.19
CA ASN A 238 -11.49 -16.75 12.44
C ASN A 238 -12.70 -16.02 13.03
N SER A 239 -12.90 -14.72 12.74
CA SER A 239 -13.98 -13.92 13.34
C SER A 239 -15.10 -13.53 12.37
N GLY A 240 -14.88 -13.70 11.07
CA GLY A 240 -15.92 -13.50 10.06
C GLY A 240 -15.40 -13.09 8.70
N ILE A 241 -16.21 -13.33 7.68
CA ILE A 241 -15.98 -12.90 6.31
C ILE A 241 -17.17 -12.08 5.84
N ASN A 242 -16.92 -10.86 5.40
CA ASN A 242 -17.93 -9.92 4.95
C ASN A 242 -17.71 -9.56 3.47
N LEU A 243 -18.61 -9.98 2.61
CA LEU A 243 -18.53 -9.77 1.16
C LEU A 243 -19.58 -8.74 0.73
N ASN A 244 -19.11 -7.61 0.22
CA ASN A 244 -19.92 -6.53 -0.36
C ASN A 244 -19.82 -6.54 -1.90
N GLY A 245 -19.73 -7.72 -2.50
CA GLY A 245 -19.62 -7.95 -3.94
C GLY A 245 -19.57 -9.44 -4.25
N GLY A 246 -19.78 -9.79 -5.52
CA GLY A 246 -19.74 -11.18 -5.97
C GLY A 246 -18.31 -11.72 -6.06
N ILE A 247 -18.17 -13.05 -5.96
CA ILE A 247 -16.93 -13.77 -6.27
C ILE A 247 -17.19 -14.74 -7.41
N SER A 248 -16.35 -14.71 -8.44
CA SER A 248 -16.40 -15.63 -9.57
C SER A 248 -15.00 -16.16 -9.88
N THR A 249 -14.86 -17.49 -9.96
CA THR A 249 -13.67 -18.15 -10.49
C THR A 249 -13.98 -18.73 -11.86
N SER A 250 -13.08 -18.57 -12.84
CA SER A 250 -13.31 -19.05 -14.20
C SER A 250 -12.72 -20.44 -14.46
N SER A 251 -11.76 -20.90 -13.68
CA SER A 251 -11.14 -22.23 -13.83
C SER A 251 -10.65 -22.82 -12.52
N GLY A 252 -11.01 -22.23 -11.38
CA GLY A 252 -10.56 -22.66 -10.07
C GLY A 252 -11.71 -22.92 -9.09
N SER A 253 -11.37 -23.43 -7.93
CA SER A 253 -12.27 -23.63 -6.81
C SER A 253 -12.45 -22.35 -5.98
N LEU A 254 -13.58 -22.25 -5.30
CA LEU A 254 -13.86 -21.20 -4.33
C LEU A 254 -13.97 -21.84 -2.94
N ASN A 255 -13.05 -21.52 -2.06
CA ASN A 255 -13.04 -21.98 -0.68
C ASN A 255 -13.17 -20.79 0.27
N ILE A 256 -14.28 -20.69 1.00
CA ILE A 256 -14.52 -19.63 1.98
C ILE A 256 -14.68 -20.30 3.35
N ASN A 257 -13.74 -20.05 4.24
CA ASN A 257 -13.71 -20.61 5.58
C ASN A 257 -13.72 -19.50 6.65
N ALA A 258 -14.87 -19.25 7.23
CA ALA A 258 -15.05 -18.32 8.35
C ALA A 258 -14.88 -19.02 9.72
N ASN A 259 -14.34 -20.25 9.74
CA ASN A 259 -14.25 -21.11 10.92
C ASN A 259 -15.62 -21.25 11.63
N SER A 260 -15.70 -20.88 12.91
CA SER A 260 -16.95 -20.93 13.69
C SER A 260 -17.72 -19.62 13.68
N SER A 261 -17.42 -18.73 12.76
CA SER A 261 -17.99 -17.37 12.69
C SER A 261 -18.93 -17.19 11.49
N ILE A 262 -19.29 -15.95 11.20
CA ILE A 262 -20.33 -15.60 10.24
C ILE A 262 -19.70 -15.28 8.88
N LEU A 263 -20.25 -15.89 7.82
CA LEU A 263 -20.13 -15.40 6.45
C LEU A 263 -21.32 -14.47 6.17
N THR A 264 -21.03 -13.19 5.94
CA THR A 264 -22.04 -12.18 5.60
C THR A 264 -21.95 -11.86 4.10
N LEU A 265 -23.05 -12.01 3.39
CA LEU A 265 -23.20 -11.64 1.98
C LEU A 265 -24.13 -10.44 1.90
N ASN A 266 -23.63 -9.30 1.46
CA ASN A 266 -24.39 -8.06 1.39
C ASN A 266 -24.81 -7.75 -0.05
N GLY A 267 -26.03 -7.23 -0.20
CA GLY A 267 -26.60 -6.89 -1.51
C GLY A 267 -26.82 -8.12 -2.39
N ASN A 268 -26.60 -7.96 -3.69
CA ASN A 268 -26.77 -9.03 -4.69
C ASN A 268 -25.49 -9.85 -4.88
N THR A 269 -24.86 -10.29 -3.78
CA THR A 269 -23.64 -11.08 -3.83
C THR A 269 -23.88 -12.44 -4.51
N THR A 270 -23.12 -12.75 -5.54
CA THR A 270 -23.14 -14.04 -6.23
C THR A 270 -21.80 -14.76 -6.01
N LEU A 271 -21.86 -16.04 -5.65
CA LEU A 271 -20.69 -16.91 -5.55
C LEU A 271 -20.77 -17.94 -6.67
N SER A 272 -19.75 -18.03 -7.50
CA SER A 272 -19.68 -18.98 -8.61
C SER A 272 -18.29 -19.56 -8.79
N SER A 273 -18.21 -20.84 -9.10
CA SER A 273 -17.01 -21.51 -9.56
C SER A 273 -17.35 -22.42 -10.73
N THR A 274 -16.45 -22.57 -11.67
CA THR A 274 -16.62 -23.43 -12.88
C THR A 274 -15.56 -24.50 -12.92
#